data_f61d5d98c25a7dd4ae3ffa2d2391821b
#
_entry.id   f61d5d98c25a7dd4ae3ffa2d2391821b
#
_cell.length_a   1.000
_cell.length_b   1.000
_cell.length_c   1.000
_cell.angle_alpha   90.00
_cell.angle_beta   90.00
_cell.angle_gamma   90.00
#
_symmetry.space_group_name_H-M   'P 1'
#
loop_
_entity.id
_entity.type
_entity.pdbx_description
1 polymer ?
#
loop_
_entity_poly.entity_id
_entity_poly.type
_entity_poly.pdbx_seq_one_letter_code
_entity_poly.pdbx_strand_id
1 'polypeptide(L)'
;MLNRAELVITPQPNSGIPYAPLPKLTMYQLDIAHQRTYIQDASPADARNQIPAFGGRYDKTKKEYHFLVTAYVQDLIRKKTVDYGTFIAPIDTTEVTTVSGSSISTTSIGPSMQTAARAVVVGSDKTSPYKIKLNIIYTRIRK
;
A
#
# COMPACT_ATOMS: atom_id res chain seq x y z
N MET A 1 -22.01 5.20 3.13
CA MET A 1 -20.79 6.03 3.14
C MET A 1 -19.63 5.13 3.55
N LEU A 2 -18.50 5.14 2.81
CA LEU A 2 -17.30 4.37 3.16
C LEU A 2 -16.57 5.09 4.30
N ASN A 3 -16.29 4.38 5.39
CA ASN A 3 -15.61 4.94 6.56
C ASN A 3 -14.12 4.56 6.57
N ARG A 4 -13.80 3.30 6.24
CA ARG A 4 -12.44 2.80 6.20
C ARG A 4 -12.31 1.69 5.17
N ALA A 5 -11.23 1.68 4.43
CA ALA A 5 -10.78 0.56 3.62
C ALA A 5 -9.32 0.26 3.95
N GLU A 6 -9.02 -1.00 4.21
CA GLU A 6 -7.70 -1.46 4.59
C GLU A 6 -7.33 -2.71 3.80
N LEU A 7 -6.20 -2.65 3.11
CA LEU A 7 -5.63 -3.81 2.42
C LEU A 7 -4.66 -4.51 3.36
N VAL A 8 -4.90 -5.80 3.59
CA VAL A 8 -4.05 -6.66 4.43
C VAL A 8 -3.38 -7.70 3.54
N ILE A 9 -2.05 -7.78 3.67
CA ILE A 9 -1.22 -8.69 2.91
C ILE A 9 -0.47 -9.58 3.89
N THR A 10 -0.78 -10.87 3.87
CA THR A 10 -0.13 -11.88 4.70
C THR A 10 0.84 -12.67 3.84
N PRO A 11 2.17 -12.51 4.01
CA PRO A 11 3.15 -13.34 3.31
C PRO A 11 2.97 -14.82 3.66
N GLN A 12 3.23 -15.67 2.69
CA GLN A 12 3.18 -17.12 2.93
C GLN A 12 4.25 -17.52 3.97
N PRO A 13 3.89 -18.24 5.04
CA PRO A 13 4.83 -18.65 6.06
C PRO A 13 6.02 -19.43 5.48
N ASN A 14 7.20 -19.18 6.04
CA ASN A 14 8.48 -19.83 5.66
C ASN A 14 8.92 -19.60 4.20
N SER A 15 8.18 -18.82 3.43
CA SER A 15 8.52 -18.54 2.02
C SER A 15 9.73 -17.61 1.87
N GLY A 16 10.09 -16.92 2.93
CA GLY A 16 11.24 -16.01 2.96
C GLY A 16 12.59 -16.71 3.26
N ILE A 17 12.61 -17.89 3.88
CA ILE A 17 13.84 -18.54 4.32
C ILE A 17 14.80 -18.77 3.13
N PRO A 18 16.10 -18.41 3.23
CA PRO A 18 16.81 -17.86 4.41
C PRO A 18 16.71 -16.32 4.58
N TYR A 19 15.94 -15.63 3.80
CA TYR A 19 15.87 -14.17 3.75
C TYR A 19 14.90 -13.62 4.81
N ALA A 20 15.19 -12.41 5.30
CA ALA A 20 14.27 -11.69 6.17
C ALA A 20 13.02 -11.22 5.39
N PRO A 21 11.87 -11.02 6.05
CA PRO A 21 10.74 -10.35 5.43
C PRO A 21 11.09 -8.93 4.98
N LEU A 22 10.49 -8.48 3.89
CA LEU A 22 10.63 -7.09 3.44
C LEU A 22 10.20 -6.13 4.55
N PRO A 23 11.04 -5.16 4.97
CA PRO A 23 10.70 -4.28 6.08
C PRO A 23 9.54 -3.36 5.77
N LYS A 24 9.39 -2.99 4.49
CA LYS A 24 8.30 -2.13 4.02
C LYS A 24 7.96 -2.42 2.57
N LEU A 25 6.68 -2.36 2.27
CA LEU A 25 6.10 -2.32 0.93
C LEU A 25 5.53 -0.94 0.65
N THR A 26 5.41 -0.58 -0.61
CA THR A 26 4.65 0.58 -1.06
C THR A 26 3.61 0.17 -2.09
N MET A 27 2.64 1.05 -2.31
CA MET A 27 1.65 0.90 -3.38
C MET A 27 1.70 2.13 -4.29
N TYR A 28 1.57 1.90 -5.58
CA TYR A 28 1.44 2.93 -6.59
C TYR A 28 0.41 2.52 -7.64
N GLN A 29 -0.13 3.49 -8.35
CA GLN A 29 -1.00 3.27 -9.50
C GLN A 29 -0.32 3.75 -10.78
N LEU A 30 -0.85 3.34 -11.93
CA LEU A 30 -0.47 3.92 -13.21
C LEU A 30 -1.46 5.01 -13.61
N ASP A 31 -0.98 6.01 -14.30
CA ASP A 31 -1.80 7.00 -15.00
C ASP A 31 -2.14 6.54 -16.43
N ILE A 32 -2.83 7.38 -17.18
CA ILE A 32 -3.21 7.11 -18.58
C ILE A 32 -1.98 6.93 -19.50
N ALA A 33 -0.84 7.49 -19.14
CA ALA A 33 0.43 7.35 -19.86
C ALA A 33 1.26 6.16 -19.35
N HIS A 34 0.69 5.30 -18.49
CA HIS A 34 1.37 4.20 -17.82
C HIS A 34 2.57 4.65 -16.96
N GLN A 35 2.57 5.90 -16.51
CA GLN A 35 3.56 6.43 -15.57
C GLN A 35 3.13 6.09 -14.14
N ARG A 36 4.14 5.85 -13.27
CA ARG A 36 3.88 5.58 -11.86
C ARG A 36 3.43 6.85 -11.13
N THR A 37 2.30 6.76 -10.48
CA THR A 37 1.76 7.85 -9.64
C THR A 37 1.41 7.36 -8.25
N TYR A 38 1.35 8.27 -7.29
CA TYR A 38 0.87 7.94 -5.95
C TYR A 38 -0.61 7.58 -5.98
N ILE A 39 -1.01 6.61 -5.17
CA ILE A 39 -2.42 6.48 -4.80
C ILE A 39 -2.81 7.61 -3.84
N GLN A 40 -4.08 7.93 -3.75
CA GLN A 40 -4.59 9.09 -3.01
C GLN A 40 -4.13 9.11 -1.55
N ASP A 41 -4.17 7.95 -0.86
CA ASP A 41 -3.76 7.82 0.54
C ASP A 41 -2.24 8.02 0.76
N ALA A 42 -1.42 7.87 -0.29
CA ALA A 42 0.03 8.07 -0.26
C ALA A 42 0.46 9.40 -0.89
N SER A 43 -0.46 10.17 -1.46
CA SER A 43 -0.15 11.39 -2.20
C SER A 43 0.05 12.59 -1.28
N PRO A 44 1.19 13.30 -1.37
CA PRO A 44 1.39 14.55 -0.64
C PRO A 44 0.50 15.69 -1.15
N ALA A 45 -0.04 15.58 -2.35
CA ALA A 45 -0.95 16.55 -2.94
C ALA A 45 -2.41 16.34 -2.53
N ASP A 46 -2.76 15.22 -1.89
CA ASP A 46 -4.12 14.95 -1.45
C ASP A 46 -4.46 15.71 -0.17
N ALA A 47 -5.51 16.53 -0.21
CA ALA A 47 -5.93 17.38 0.91
C ALA A 47 -6.34 16.56 2.17
N ARG A 48 -6.63 15.27 2.03
CA ARG A 48 -6.98 14.36 3.14
C ARG A 48 -5.76 13.98 3.99
N ASN A 49 -4.54 14.17 3.47
CA ASN A 49 -3.26 13.96 4.14
C ASN A 49 -3.16 12.63 4.92
N GLN A 50 -3.43 11.52 4.25
CA GLN A 50 -3.44 10.18 4.85
C GLN A 50 -2.06 9.53 4.89
N ILE A 51 -0.99 10.18 4.42
CA ILE A 51 0.36 9.63 4.32
C ILE A 51 0.84 8.98 5.63
N PRO A 52 0.69 9.61 6.82
CA PRO A 52 1.15 9.01 8.07
C PRO A 52 0.43 7.69 8.41
N ALA A 53 -0.82 7.55 7.97
CA ALA A 53 -1.66 6.39 8.23
C ALA A 53 -1.59 5.33 7.12
N PHE A 54 -0.98 5.65 5.98
CA PHE A 54 -0.95 4.79 4.80
C PHE A 54 -0.38 3.39 5.08
N GLY A 55 0.70 3.29 5.87
CA GLY A 55 1.23 2.02 6.35
C GLY A 55 2.27 1.38 5.43
N GLY A 56 2.09 0.09 5.17
CA GLY A 56 3.01 -0.72 4.37
C GLY A 56 4.22 -1.29 5.12
N ARG A 57 4.36 -1.03 6.42
CA ARG A 57 5.42 -1.63 7.26
C ARG A 57 5.04 -3.04 7.66
N TYR A 58 6.06 -3.91 7.77
CA TYR A 58 5.87 -5.27 8.25
C TYR A 58 5.59 -5.29 9.76
N ASP A 59 4.43 -5.79 10.14
CA ASP A 59 4.10 -6.08 11.54
C ASP A 59 4.66 -7.45 11.92
N LYS A 60 5.70 -7.46 12.73
CA LYS A 60 6.37 -8.70 13.17
C LYS A 60 5.46 -9.59 14.04
N THR A 61 4.52 -9.00 14.75
CA THR A 61 3.61 -9.71 15.65
C THR A 61 2.53 -10.44 14.86
N LYS A 62 1.91 -9.75 13.93
CA LYS A 62 0.85 -10.29 13.07
C LYS A 62 1.39 -10.99 11.84
N LYS A 63 2.66 -10.74 11.48
CA LYS A 63 3.32 -11.22 10.24
C LYS A 63 2.59 -10.75 8.98
N GLU A 64 2.14 -9.50 8.98
CA GLU A 64 1.31 -8.91 7.93
C GLU A 64 1.78 -7.50 7.57
N TYR A 65 1.36 -7.03 6.39
CA TYR A 65 1.46 -5.64 5.96
C TYR A 65 0.05 -5.07 5.89
N HIS A 66 -0.15 -3.86 6.39
CA HIS A 66 -1.40 -3.14 6.38
C HIS A 66 -1.26 -1.85 5.60
N PHE A 67 -2.19 -1.60 4.66
CA PHE A 67 -2.29 -0.36 3.91
C PHE A 67 -3.66 0.25 4.12
N LEU A 68 -3.72 1.49 4.58
CA LEU A 68 -4.95 2.27 4.59
C LEU A 68 -5.17 2.84 3.20
N VAL A 69 -6.24 2.41 2.53
CA VAL A 69 -6.57 2.77 1.14
C VAL A 69 -7.97 3.39 1.04
N THR A 70 -8.38 4.09 2.07
CA THR A 70 -9.75 4.64 2.18
C THR A 70 -10.03 5.69 1.13
N ALA A 71 -9.10 6.63 0.93
CA ALA A 71 -9.25 7.70 -0.04
C ALA A 71 -9.29 7.17 -1.48
N TYR A 72 -8.40 6.25 -1.80
CA TYR A 72 -8.33 5.57 -3.09
C TYR A 72 -9.63 4.83 -3.42
N VAL A 73 -10.11 3.98 -2.51
CA VAL A 73 -11.36 3.22 -2.70
C VAL A 73 -12.58 4.15 -2.78
N GLN A 74 -12.62 5.23 -2.01
CA GLN A 74 -13.69 6.23 -2.12
C GLN A 74 -13.73 6.88 -3.51
N ASP A 75 -12.57 7.24 -4.04
CA ASP A 75 -12.48 7.91 -5.33
C ASP A 75 -12.80 6.97 -6.50
N LEU A 76 -12.45 5.68 -6.39
CA LEU A 76 -12.89 4.64 -7.33
C LEU A 76 -14.42 4.47 -7.30
N ILE A 77 -15.03 4.34 -6.12
CA ILE A 77 -16.49 4.20 -5.97
C ILE A 77 -17.22 5.41 -6.55
N ARG A 78 -16.66 6.61 -6.36
CA ARG A 78 -17.22 7.87 -6.89
C ARG A 78 -16.91 8.13 -8.35
N LYS A 79 -16.15 7.23 -9.01
CA LYS A 79 -15.68 7.38 -10.39
C LYS A 79 -14.87 8.67 -10.62
N LYS A 80 -14.18 9.16 -9.60
CA LYS A 80 -13.26 10.29 -9.72
C LYS A 80 -11.92 9.90 -10.31
N THR A 81 -11.52 8.64 -10.10
CA THR A 81 -10.26 8.08 -10.58
C THR A 81 -10.55 6.83 -11.37
N VAL A 82 -9.86 6.65 -12.47
CA VAL A 82 -9.86 5.40 -13.25
C VAL A 82 -8.65 4.59 -12.82
N ASP A 83 -8.84 3.30 -12.55
CA ASP A 83 -7.76 2.38 -12.23
C ASP A 83 -7.14 1.84 -13.52
N TYR A 84 -5.95 2.30 -13.85
CA TYR A 84 -5.12 1.77 -14.94
C TYR A 84 -4.14 0.68 -14.47
N GLY A 85 -4.28 0.22 -13.26
CA GLY A 85 -3.49 -0.80 -12.61
C GLY A 85 -2.83 -0.27 -11.32
N THR A 86 -3.00 -1.05 -10.25
CA THR A 86 -2.44 -0.76 -8.94
C THR A 86 -1.45 -1.86 -8.57
N PHE A 87 -0.28 -1.47 -8.12
CA PHE A 87 0.85 -2.35 -7.90
C PHE A 87 1.40 -2.21 -6.50
N ILE A 88 1.96 -3.30 -5.98
CA ILE A 88 2.69 -3.36 -4.72
C ILE A 88 4.15 -3.60 -5.06
N ALA A 89 5.05 -2.87 -4.40
CA ALA A 89 6.48 -2.98 -4.62
C ALA A 89 7.26 -2.90 -3.29
N PRO A 90 8.43 -3.52 -3.20
CA PRO A 90 9.35 -3.29 -2.10
C PRO A 90 9.89 -1.86 -2.16
N ILE A 91 10.08 -1.25 -0.98
CA ILE A 91 10.75 0.05 -0.86
C ILE A 91 11.92 -0.07 0.11
N ASP A 92 13.00 0.63 -0.18
CA ASP A 92 14.11 0.73 0.75
C ASP A 92 13.73 1.65 1.91
N THR A 93 13.93 1.17 3.13
CA THR A 93 13.64 1.95 4.34
C THR A 93 14.73 2.95 4.67
N THR A 94 15.89 2.86 4.03
CA THR A 94 16.98 3.83 4.19
C THR A 94 16.69 5.15 3.46
N GLU A 95 15.79 5.15 2.49
CA GLU A 95 15.22 6.38 1.89
C GLU A 95 14.13 7.02 2.78
N VAL A 96 14.26 6.89 4.10
CA VAL A 96 13.41 7.64 5.01
C VAL A 96 13.82 9.10 4.91
N THR A 97 12.98 9.86 4.29
CA THR A 97 12.97 11.31 4.21
C THR A 97 13.37 11.92 5.54
N THR A 98 14.60 12.38 5.65
CA THR A 98 14.95 13.36 6.68
C THR A 98 14.23 14.64 6.28
N VAL A 99 13.16 14.96 7.00
CA VAL A 99 12.55 16.28 6.96
C VAL A 99 13.53 17.24 7.63
N SER A 100 14.48 17.72 6.86
CA SER A 100 15.33 18.83 7.24
C SER A 100 14.88 20.03 6.42
N GLY A 101 14.19 20.93 7.08
CA GLY A 101 13.86 22.28 6.65
C GLY A 101 13.58 22.48 5.15
N SER A 102 12.34 22.68 4.76
CA SER A 102 11.85 23.26 3.49
C SER A 102 11.99 22.46 2.19
N SER A 103 12.49 21.24 2.18
CA SER A 103 12.52 20.41 0.98
C SER A 103 11.79 19.11 1.24
N ILE A 104 10.60 18.97 0.67
CA ILE A 104 9.92 17.67 0.57
C ILE A 104 10.74 16.84 -0.42
N SER A 105 11.61 15.99 0.11
CA SER A 105 12.25 14.97 -0.70
C SER A 105 11.14 14.05 -1.19
N THR A 106 10.93 14.00 -2.49
CA THR A 106 9.98 13.10 -3.14
C THR A 106 10.35 11.67 -2.77
N THR A 107 9.50 11.05 -1.93
CA THR A 107 9.62 9.62 -1.64
C THR A 107 9.60 8.88 -2.98
N SER A 108 10.69 8.18 -3.30
CA SER A 108 10.77 7.44 -4.55
C SER A 108 9.61 6.44 -4.62
N ILE A 109 8.77 6.55 -5.64
CA ILE A 109 7.70 5.56 -5.94
C ILE A 109 8.33 4.31 -6.57
N GLY A 110 9.62 4.37 -6.85
CA GLY A 110 10.36 3.28 -7.46
C GLY A 110 10.55 2.10 -6.49
N PRO A 111 10.43 0.86 -6.98
CA PRO A 111 10.82 -0.30 -6.20
C PRO A 111 12.32 -0.27 -5.92
N SER A 112 12.72 -0.62 -4.69
CA SER A 112 14.13 -0.82 -4.39
C SER A 112 14.64 -2.09 -5.05
N MET A 113 15.74 -1.98 -5.77
CA MET A 113 16.42 -3.11 -6.41
C MET A 113 17.51 -3.74 -5.53
N GLN A 114 17.81 -3.18 -4.37
CA GLN A 114 18.96 -3.56 -3.54
C GLN A 114 18.58 -4.25 -2.21
N THR A 115 17.37 -4.77 -2.09
CA THR A 115 16.98 -5.47 -0.86
C THR A 115 17.27 -6.97 -0.95
N ALA A 116 17.98 -7.51 0.05
CA ALA A 116 18.18 -8.94 0.23
C ALA A 116 16.98 -9.63 0.91
N ALA A 117 15.90 -8.90 1.17
CA ALA A 117 14.70 -9.41 1.80
C ALA A 117 13.73 -10.02 0.78
N ARG A 118 12.89 -10.96 1.23
CA ARG A 118 11.93 -11.65 0.36
C ARG A 118 10.58 -11.80 1.06
N ALA A 119 9.51 -11.59 0.31
CA ALA A 119 8.16 -11.96 0.71
C ALA A 119 7.44 -12.62 -0.49
N VAL A 120 6.84 -13.77 -0.27
CA VAL A 120 5.95 -14.40 -1.25
C VAL A 120 4.53 -14.11 -0.84
N VAL A 121 3.78 -13.48 -1.71
CA VAL A 121 2.40 -13.05 -1.47
C VAL A 121 1.47 -13.90 -2.32
N VAL A 122 0.41 -14.39 -1.71
CA VAL A 122 -0.66 -15.09 -2.42
C VAL A 122 -1.67 -14.08 -2.94
N GLY A 123 -1.92 -14.08 -4.24
CA GLY A 123 -2.87 -13.17 -4.87
C GLY A 123 -4.33 -13.47 -4.53
N SER A 124 -5.16 -13.62 -5.56
CA SER A 124 -6.62 -13.80 -5.43
C SER A 124 -7.07 -15.26 -5.25
N ASP A 125 -6.17 -16.19 -4.95
CA ASP A 125 -6.54 -17.58 -4.72
C ASP A 125 -7.51 -17.68 -3.53
N LYS A 126 -8.75 -18.06 -3.84
CA LYS A 126 -9.83 -18.13 -2.85
C LYS A 126 -9.64 -19.22 -1.79
N THR A 127 -8.84 -20.23 -2.11
CA THR A 127 -8.60 -21.39 -1.23
C THR A 127 -7.53 -21.13 -0.20
N SER A 128 -6.61 -20.21 -0.49
CA SER A 128 -5.51 -19.90 0.41
C SER A 128 -5.95 -19.05 1.61
N PRO A 129 -5.56 -19.41 2.85
CA PRO A 129 -5.78 -18.57 4.02
C PRO A 129 -4.94 -17.27 3.99
N TYR A 130 -3.86 -17.25 3.20
CA TYR A 130 -2.89 -16.13 3.07
C TYR A 130 -3.18 -15.20 1.90
N LYS A 131 -4.37 -15.32 1.29
CA LYS A 131 -4.79 -14.41 0.21
C LYS A 131 -4.84 -12.96 0.67
N ILE A 132 -4.58 -12.04 -0.24
CA ILE A 132 -4.76 -10.61 0.00
C ILE A 132 -6.23 -10.33 0.36
N LYS A 133 -6.45 -9.53 1.41
CA LYS A 133 -7.78 -9.18 1.91
C LYS A 133 -7.98 -7.67 1.87
N LEU A 134 -9.12 -7.24 1.37
CA LEU A 134 -9.58 -5.86 1.48
C LEU A 134 -10.72 -5.80 2.52
N ASN A 135 -10.44 -5.21 3.66
CA ASN A 135 -11.41 -4.99 4.73
C ASN A 135 -12.08 -3.63 4.53
N ILE A 136 -13.40 -3.63 4.46
CA ILE A 136 -14.19 -2.42 4.21
C ILE A 136 -15.16 -2.20 5.37
N ILE A 137 -15.12 -1.01 5.97
CA ILE A 137 -16.09 -0.55 6.97
C ILE A 137 -16.91 0.57 6.33
N TYR A 138 -18.23 0.41 6.33
CA TYR A 138 -19.14 1.39 5.75
C TYR A 138 -20.40 1.59 6.59
N THR A 139 -20.96 2.78 6.49
CA THR A 139 -22.25 3.11 7.10
C THR A 139 -23.34 3.09 6.03
N ARG A 140 -24.39 2.31 6.27
CA ARG A 140 -25.58 2.27 5.42
C ARG A 140 -26.52 3.41 5.83
N ILE A 141 -26.76 4.34 4.93
CA ILE A 141 -27.78 5.38 5.12
C ILE A 141 -29.10 4.79 4.61
N ARG A 142 -30.09 4.66 5.47
CA ARG A 142 -31.46 4.38 5.05
C ARG A 142 -32.08 5.73 4.65
N LYS A 143 -32.60 5.79 3.42
CA LYS A 143 -33.49 6.89 2.99
C LYS A 143 -34.86 6.66 3.55
#